data_05d0913f0f7666344841e8e0c9537b20
#
_entry.id   05d0913f0f7666344841e8e0c9537b20
#
_cell.length_a   1.000
_cell.length_b   1.000
_cell.length_c   1.000
_cell.angle_alpha   90.00
_cell.angle_beta   90.00
_cell.angle_gamma   90.00
#
_symmetry.space_group_name_H-M   'P 1'
#
loop_
_entity.id
_entity.type
_entity.pdbx_description
1 polymer ?
#
loop_
_entity_poly.entity_id
_entity_poly.type
_entity_poly.pdbx_seq_one_letter_code
_entity_poly.pdbx_strand_id
1 'polypeptide(L)'
;MTQPQIVLLTHVKHFIGPTAVHRLLREGMTVVCHDMAFADPAVREAFRAEVPGAEVCAATAPIELVAEIIDRFGRLDALVSNDPYPAVRAAVDEANPTEFRRAIEAMMVWPYTLIGRAAAQMKAQNGGRILIVSSAAPLTGIPNYSMYAIARGGANAMVPTLSKELARWNIPVNAIAANYIKNPDYFPPELLANKEAVAKMVENIPLGRLGEPEEVAELVALFASGRCGFVTGHVIPIAGGWA
;
A
#
# COMPACT_ATOMS: atom_id res chain seq x y z
N MET A 1 -17.41 12.09 -22.42
CA MET A 1 -17.13 11.19 -21.27
C MET A 1 -15.66 11.36 -20.92
N THR A 2 -15.33 11.67 -19.68
CA THR A 2 -13.92 11.72 -19.22
C THR A 2 -13.36 10.31 -19.26
N GLN A 3 -12.13 10.15 -19.75
CA GLN A 3 -11.46 8.84 -19.76
C GLN A 3 -11.32 8.30 -18.32
N PRO A 4 -11.46 6.98 -18.10
CA PRO A 4 -11.20 6.37 -16.79
C PRO A 4 -9.80 6.71 -16.30
N GLN A 5 -9.68 6.91 -14.98
CA GLN A 5 -8.37 7.15 -14.35
C GLN A 5 -7.55 5.85 -14.33
N ILE A 6 -6.27 5.94 -14.67
CA ILE A 6 -5.32 4.82 -14.63
C ILE A 6 -4.68 4.79 -13.25
N VAL A 7 -4.91 3.71 -12.51
CA VAL A 7 -4.42 3.52 -11.14
C VAL A 7 -3.51 2.31 -11.08
N LEU A 8 -2.26 2.49 -10.70
CA LEU A 8 -1.37 1.37 -10.35
C LEU A 8 -1.57 1.00 -8.89
N LEU A 9 -1.88 -0.27 -8.63
CA LEU A 9 -1.89 -0.86 -7.28
C LEU A 9 -0.85 -1.98 -7.22
N THR A 10 0.11 -1.86 -6.28
CA THR A 10 1.16 -2.88 -6.10
C THR A 10 0.77 -3.98 -5.13
N HIS A 11 1.40 -5.15 -5.28
CA HIS A 11 1.24 -6.32 -4.41
C HIS A 11 -0.24 -6.65 -4.13
N VAL A 12 -1.01 -6.76 -5.22
CA VAL A 12 -2.48 -6.90 -5.16
C VAL A 12 -2.96 -8.18 -4.51
N LYS A 13 -2.11 -9.18 -4.35
CA LYS A 13 -2.43 -10.45 -3.68
C LYS A 13 -2.23 -10.38 -2.16
N HIS A 14 -1.74 -9.27 -1.64
CA HIS A 14 -1.32 -9.10 -0.25
C HIS A 14 -2.06 -7.98 0.46
N PHE A 15 -2.19 -8.11 1.77
CA PHE A 15 -2.75 -7.16 2.72
C PHE A 15 -4.11 -6.62 2.27
N ILE A 16 -4.21 -5.32 1.92
CA ILE A 16 -5.47 -4.71 1.45
C ILE A 16 -5.65 -4.84 -0.07
N GLY A 17 -4.66 -5.37 -0.78
CA GLY A 17 -4.65 -5.44 -2.23
C GLY A 17 -5.91 -6.05 -2.83
N PRO A 18 -6.34 -7.27 -2.43
CA PRO A 18 -7.53 -7.91 -2.99
C PRO A 18 -8.79 -7.03 -2.87
N THR A 19 -9.03 -6.45 -1.70
CA THR A 19 -10.21 -5.62 -1.44
C THR A 19 -10.12 -4.27 -2.16
N ALA A 20 -8.92 -3.67 -2.20
CA ALA A 20 -8.69 -2.40 -2.87
C ALA A 20 -8.87 -2.49 -4.40
N VAL A 21 -8.44 -3.58 -5.05
CA VAL A 21 -8.69 -3.80 -6.49
C VAL A 21 -10.18 -3.71 -6.79
N HIS A 22 -10.99 -4.50 -6.09
CA HIS A 22 -12.44 -4.51 -6.30
C HIS A 22 -13.09 -3.16 -6.01
N ARG A 23 -12.59 -2.44 -4.98
CA ARG A 23 -13.14 -1.14 -4.63
C ARG A 23 -12.84 -0.08 -5.69
N LEU A 24 -11.61 -0.07 -6.23
CA LEU A 24 -11.20 0.84 -7.31
C LEU A 24 -11.93 0.55 -8.62
N LEU A 25 -12.12 -0.72 -8.99
CA LEU A 25 -12.91 -1.12 -10.16
C LEU A 25 -14.37 -0.63 -10.04
N ARG A 26 -14.98 -0.72 -8.87
CA ARG A 26 -16.33 -0.19 -8.62
C ARG A 26 -16.43 1.33 -8.73
N GLU A 27 -15.33 2.07 -8.57
CA GLU A 27 -15.26 3.52 -8.88
C GLU A 27 -15.16 3.81 -10.40
N GLY A 28 -15.09 2.79 -11.24
CA GLY A 28 -14.95 2.94 -12.69
C GLY A 28 -13.53 3.30 -13.14
N MET A 29 -12.52 3.01 -12.31
CA MET A 29 -11.11 3.23 -12.65
C MET A 29 -10.56 2.07 -13.45
N THR A 30 -9.58 2.32 -14.31
CA THR A 30 -8.73 1.27 -14.88
C THR A 30 -7.66 0.93 -13.86
N VAL A 31 -7.78 -0.24 -13.23
CA VAL A 31 -6.86 -0.70 -12.19
C VAL A 31 -5.79 -1.57 -12.78
N VAL A 32 -4.56 -1.08 -12.77
CA VAL A 32 -3.37 -1.81 -13.20
C VAL A 32 -2.77 -2.50 -11.99
N CYS A 33 -2.87 -3.82 -12.00
CA CYS A 33 -2.48 -4.69 -10.90
C CYS A 33 -1.05 -5.17 -11.07
N HIS A 34 -0.24 -4.98 -10.04
CA HIS A 34 1.10 -5.53 -9.94
C HIS A 34 1.21 -6.48 -8.75
N ASP A 35 1.95 -7.57 -8.93
CA ASP A 35 2.40 -8.47 -7.88
C ASP A 35 3.70 -9.15 -8.32
N MET A 36 4.60 -9.47 -7.38
CA MET A 36 5.85 -10.18 -7.71
C MET A 36 5.58 -11.57 -8.30
N ALA A 37 4.47 -12.21 -7.90
CA ALA A 37 4.04 -13.50 -8.43
C ALA A 37 3.63 -13.41 -9.91
N PHE A 38 3.37 -12.22 -10.44
CA PHE A 38 3.00 -12.01 -11.85
C PHE A 38 4.18 -12.14 -12.82
N ALA A 39 5.40 -12.41 -12.35
CA ALA A 39 6.48 -12.93 -13.18
C ALA A 39 6.05 -14.25 -13.87
N ASP A 40 5.22 -15.07 -13.21
CA ASP A 40 4.65 -16.29 -13.77
C ASP A 40 3.39 -15.98 -14.62
N PRO A 41 3.39 -16.32 -15.94
CA PRO A 41 2.24 -16.15 -16.80
C PRO A 41 0.97 -16.88 -16.32
N ALA A 42 1.10 -18.07 -15.73
CA ALA A 42 -0.05 -18.84 -15.24
C ALA A 42 -0.74 -18.13 -14.06
N VAL A 43 0.04 -17.51 -13.17
CA VAL A 43 -0.50 -16.73 -12.05
C VAL A 43 -1.23 -15.49 -12.56
N ARG A 44 -0.69 -14.81 -13.60
CA ARG A 44 -1.39 -13.67 -14.22
C ARG A 44 -2.72 -14.06 -14.83
N GLU A 45 -2.77 -15.19 -15.54
CA GLU A 45 -3.99 -15.65 -16.19
C GLU A 45 -5.05 -16.05 -15.14
N ALA A 46 -4.65 -16.75 -14.10
CA ALA A 46 -5.52 -17.08 -12.97
C ALA A 46 -6.09 -15.83 -12.32
N PHE A 47 -5.26 -14.81 -12.08
CA PHE A 47 -5.71 -13.55 -11.49
C PHE A 47 -6.70 -12.79 -12.41
N ARG A 48 -6.48 -12.77 -13.72
CA ARG A 48 -7.43 -12.16 -14.68
C ARG A 48 -8.79 -12.86 -14.65
N ALA A 49 -8.80 -14.18 -14.50
CA ALA A 49 -10.04 -14.94 -14.37
C ALA A 49 -10.75 -14.69 -13.05
N GLU A 50 -9.99 -14.53 -11.95
CA GLU A 50 -10.52 -14.24 -10.61
C GLU A 50 -11.05 -12.81 -10.48
N VAL A 51 -10.40 -11.83 -11.11
CA VAL A 51 -10.74 -10.40 -11.03
C VAL A 51 -11.00 -9.82 -12.42
N PRO A 52 -12.20 -10.09 -12.99
CA PRO A 52 -12.58 -9.55 -14.30
C PRO A 52 -12.53 -8.02 -14.32
N GLY A 53 -11.89 -7.46 -15.35
CA GLY A 53 -11.73 -6.00 -15.50
C GLY A 53 -10.46 -5.43 -14.91
N ALA A 54 -9.67 -6.23 -14.19
CA ALA A 54 -8.34 -5.81 -13.78
C ALA A 54 -7.33 -5.92 -14.91
N GLU A 55 -6.52 -4.89 -15.09
CA GLU A 55 -5.36 -4.91 -15.97
C GLU A 55 -4.15 -5.46 -15.21
N VAL A 56 -3.40 -6.39 -15.78
CA VAL A 56 -2.29 -7.06 -15.10
C VAL A 56 -0.98 -6.74 -15.78
N CYS A 57 0.01 -6.25 -15.02
CA CYS A 57 1.38 -6.06 -15.48
C CYS A 57 2.21 -7.34 -15.37
N ALA A 58 3.11 -7.53 -16.32
CA ALA A 58 4.12 -8.59 -16.27
C ALA A 58 5.42 -8.13 -15.61
N ALA A 59 5.73 -6.84 -15.70
CA ALA A 59 6.92 -6.25 -15.10
C ALA A 59 6.84 -6.30 -13.57
N THR A 60 7.96 -6.60 -12.91
CA THR A 60 8.11 -6.64 -11.46
C THR A 60 9.09 -5.59 -10.93
N ALA A 61 9.99 -5.10 -11.77
CA ALA A 61 10.91 -4.03 -11.39
C ALA A 61 10.26 -2.64 -11.56
N PRO A 62 10.50 -1.68 -10.64
CA PRO A 62 9.83 -0.37 -10.64
C PRO A 62 9.94 0.42 -11.95
N ILE A 63 11.09 0.36 -12.61
CA ILE A 63 11.34 1.10 -13.87
C ILE A 63 10.50 0.49 -15.01
N GLU A 64 10.54 -0.81 -15.14
CA GLU A 64 9.85 -1.56 -16.18
C GLU A 64 8.33 -1.50 -15.99
N LEU A 65 7.88 -1.54 -14.73
CA LEU A 65 6.47 -1.46 -14.36
C LEU A 65 5.84 -0.13 -14.82
N VAL A 66 6.48 0.99 -14.54
CA VAL A 66 5.97 2.29 -14.99
C VAL A 66 6.05 2.40 -16.52
N ALA A 67 7.13 1.90 -17.14
CA ALA A 67 7.27 1.91 -18.59
C ALA A 67 6.16 1.10 -19.28
N GLU A 68 5.84 -0.11 -18.78
CA GLU A 68 4.74 -0.93 -19.30
C GLU A 68 3.39 -0.20 -19.22
N ILE A 69 3.13 0.50 -18.11
CA ILE A 69 1.89 1.27 -17.94
C ILE A 69 1.79 2.40 -18.95
N ILE A 70 2.88 3.13 -19.16
CA ILE A 70 2.89 4.27 -20.07
C ILE A 70 2.76 3.80 -21.53
N ASP A 71 3.41 2.72 -21.90
CA ASP A 71 3.27 2.11 -23.23
C ASP A 71 1.82 1.71 -23.52
N ARG A 72 1.13 1.12 -22.53
CA ARG A 72 -0.25 0.63 -22.69
C ARG A 72 -1.31 1.72 -22.60
N PHE A 73 -1.14 2.70 -21.73
CA PHE A 73 -2.22 3.65 -21.38
C PHE A 73 -1.84 5.11 -21.60
N GLY A 74 -0.56 5.45 -21.84
CA GLY A 74 -0.07 6.80 -22.08
C GLY A 74 -0.03 7.70 -20.84
N ARG A 75 -0.54 7.24 -19.68
CA ARG A 75 -0.67 8.03 -18.45
C ARG A 75 -0.70 7.16 -17.18
N LEU A 76 -0.46 7.79 -16.05
CA LEU A 76 -0.63 7.21 -14.72
C LEU A 76 -1.24 8.27 -13.78
N ASP A 77 -2.49 8.09 -13.37
CA ASP A 77 -3.23 9.08 -12.58
C ASP A 77 -3.05 8.91 -11.08
N ALA A 78 -2.92 7.67 -10.62
CA ALA A 78 -2.64 7.39 -9.21
C ALA A 78 -1.72 6.18 -9.05
N LEU A 79 -0.85 6.26 -8.05
CA LEU A 79 -0.07 5.14 -7.52
C LEU A 79 -0.56 4.82 -6.11
N VAL A 80 -0.96 3.58 -5.89
CA VAL A 80 -1.20 3.00 -4.56
C VAL A 80 -0.10 1.97 -4.28
N SER A 81 0.88 2.37 -3.48
CA SER A 81 2.03 1.55 -3.07
C SER A 81 1.65 0.72 -1.86
N ASN A 82 1.28 -0.54 -2.09
CA ASN A 82 0.88 -1.52 -1.07
C ASN A 82 1.98 -2.57 -0.93
N ASP A 83 3.01 -2.26 -0.13
CA ASP A 83 4.26 -3.03 -0.07
C ASP A 83 4.34 -3.83 1.23
N PRO A 84 3.88 -5.10 1.27
CA PRO A 84 3.89 -5.94 2.44
C PRO A 84 5.29 -6.48 2.73
N TYR A 85 5.56 -6.71 4.01
CA TYR A 85 6.69 -7.49 4.47
C TYR A 85 6.36 -8.10 5.83
N PRO A 86 6.78 -9.33 6.14
CA PRO A 86 6.51 -9.96 7.41
C PRO A 86 6.94 -9.12 8.61
N ALA A 87 6.07 -9.00 9.59
CA ALA A 87 6.40 -8.36 10.87
C ALA A 87 7.14 -9.39 11.76
N VAL A 88 8.45 -9.54 11.53
CA VAL A 88 9.27 -10.49 12.27
C VAL A 88 9.50 -9.99 13.69
N ARG A 89 9.10 -10.81 14.67
CA ARG A 89 9.29 -10.52 16.10
C ARG A 89 10.68 -10.94 16.55
N ALA A 90 11.46 -10.01 17.07
CA ALA A 90 12.77 -10.26 17.69
C ALA A 90 13.11 -9.16 18.71
N ALA A 91 13.76 -9.51 19.80
CA ALA A 91 14.39 -8.52 20.67
C ALA A 91 15.51 -7.80 19.91
N VAL A 92 15.83 -6.57 20.26
CA VAL A 92 16.75 -5.74 19.48
C VAL A 92 18.17 -6.32 19.42
N ASP A 93 18.61 -6.99 20.47
CA ASP A 93 19.91 -7.67 20.58
C ASP A 93 19.94 -9.04 19.87
N GLU A 94 18.78 -9.60 19.54
CA GLU A 94 18.62 -10.86 18.80
C GLU A 94 18.19 -10.64 17.34
N ALA A 95 17.94 -9.40 16.94
CA ALA A 95 17.44 -9.07 15.62
C ALA A 95 18.46 -9.43 14.51
N ASN A 96 17.97 -10.11 13.46
CA ASN A 96 18.82 -10.52 12.34
C ASN A 96 19.06 -9.33 11.37
N PRO A 97 20.31 -8.84 11.21
CA PRO A 97 20.61 -7.72 10.32
C PRO A 97 20.27 -7.97 8.83
N THR A 98 20.31 -9.23 8.39
CA THR A 98 19.94 -9.59 7.01
C THR A 98 18.43 -9.45 6.81
N GLU A 99 17.65 -9.91 7.77
CA GLU A 99 16.20 -9.74 7.75
C GLU A 99 15.79 -8.25 7.81
N PHE A 100 16.51 -7.46 8.61
CA PHE A 100 16.30 -6.02 8.65
C PHE A 100 16.60 -5.34 7.30
N ARG A 101 17.68 -5.72 6.62
CA ARG A 101 17.97 -5.19 5.25
C ARG A 101 16.88 -5.54 4.27
N ARG A 102 16.34 -6.76 4.32
CA ARG A 102 15.21 -7.18 3.46
C ARG A 102 13.96 -6.37 3.73
N ALA A 103 13.64 -6.11 5.01
CA ALA A 103 12.52 -5.26 5.39
C ALA A 103 12.67 -3.82 4.86
N ILE A 104 13.86 -3.24 4.96
CA ILE A 104 14.17 -1.91 4.40
C ILE A 104 14.03 -1.93 2.88
N GLU A 105 14.58 -2.94 2.20
CA GLU A 105 14.47 -3.05 0.74
C GLU A 105 13.02 -3.11 0.29
N ALA A 106 12.21 -3.99 0.88
CA ALA A 106 10.82 -4.20 0.49
C ALA A 106 9.89 -3.02 0.81
N MET A 107 10.07 -2.37 1.97
CA MET A 107 9.15 -1.36 2.47
C MET A 107 9.64 0.10 2.30
N MET A 108 10.87 0.29 1.88
CA MET A 108 11.46 1.63 1.70
C MET A 108 12.11 1.80 0.33
N VAL A 109 13.10 0.98 -0.05
CA VAL A 109 13.91 1.21 -1.26
C VAL A 109 13.10 0.94 -2.51
N TRP A 110 12.43 -0.20 -2.58
CA TRP A 110 11.60 -0.57 -3.72
C TRP A 110 10.45 0.42 -3.96
N PRO A 111 9.59 0.74 -2.95
CA PRO A 111 8.53 1.73 -3.14
C PRO A 111 9.06 3.14 -3.42
N TYR A 112 10.15 3.57 -2.81
CA TYR A 112 10.78 4.86 -3.11
C TYR A 112 11.21 4.95 -4.58
N THR A 113 11.81 3.88 -5.10
CA THR A 113 12.21 3.80 -6.51
C THR A 113 11.00 3.86 -7.44
N LEU A 114 9.94 3.13 -7.13
CA LEU A 114 8.68 3.16 -7.88
C LEU A 114 8.03 4.55 -7.85
N ILE A 115 7.94 5.15 -6.68
CA ILE A 115 7.41 6.51 -6.50
C ILE A 115 8.19 7.51 -7.35
N GLY A 116 9.53 7.42 -7.38
CA GLY A 116 10.37 8.28 -8.20
C GLY A 116 10.05 8.16 -9.69
N ARG A 117 9.81 6.96 -10.20
CA ARG A 117 9.43 6.72 -11.60
C ARG A 117 8.02 7.21 -11.90
N ALA A 118 7.06 6.91 -11.03
CA ALA A 118 5.69 7.41 -11.15
C ALA A 118 5.65 8.94 -11.11
N ALA A 119 6.38 9.57 -10.19
CA ALA A 119 6.46 11.01 -10.07
C ALA A 119 7.04 11.69 -11.31
N ALA A 120 8.04 11.09 -11.96
CA ALA A 120 8.58 11.61 -13.23
C ALA A 120 7.50 11.68 -14.32
N GLN A 121 6.71 10.61 -14.47
CA GLN A 121 5.58 10.58 -15.38
C GLN A 121 4.49 11.59 -15.00
N MET A 122 4.11 11.62 -13.71
CA MET A 122 3.08 12.52 -13.20
C MET A 122 3.47 14.01 -13.37
N LYS A 123 4.76 14.34 -13.24
CA LYS A 123 5.27 15.68 -13.57
C LYS A 123 5.09 16.00 -15.04
N ALA A 124 5.40 15.09 -15.95
CA ALA A 124 5.27 15.29 -17.40
C ALA A 124 3.80 15.54 -17.81
N GLN A 125 2.84 14.97 -17.12
CA GLN A 125 1.39 15.16 -17.36
C GLN A 125 0.76 16.25 -16.46
N ASN A 126 1.58 16.93 -15.62
CA ASN A 126 1.17 17.98 -14.68
C ASN A 126 0.03 17.57 -13.74
N GLY A 127 0.15 16.41 -13.16
CA GLY A 127 -0.81 15.90 -12.17
C GLY A 127 -0.70 14.41 -11.94
N GLY A 128 -1.11 13.98 -10.77
CA GLY A 128 -1.15 12.60 -10.35
C GLY A 128 -1.43 12.50 -8.85
N ARG A 129 -1.37 11.32 -8.29
CA ARG A 129 -1.59 11.10 -6.84
C ARG A 129 -0.76 9.92 -6.39
N ILE A 130 -0.20 10.02 -5.19
CA ILE A 130 0.60 8.94 -4.59
C ILE A 130 0.02 8.64 -3.21
N LEU A 131 -0.34 7.39 -3.00
CA LEU A 131 -0.79 6.85 -1.74
C LEU A 131 0.10 5.69 -1.31
N ILE A 132 0.66 5.78 -0.12
CA ILE A 132 1.47 4.72 0.48
C ILE A 132 0.63 3.98 1.50
N VAL A 133 0.49 2.68 1.35
CA VAL A 133 -0.12 1.82 2.38
C VAL A 133 0.98 1.41 3.35
N SER A 134 0.94 1.99 4.54
CA SER A 134 1.96 1.86 5.58
C SER A 134 1.36 1.30 6.87
N SER A 135 1.96 1.61 8.00
CA SER A 135 1.56 1.10 9.31
C SER A 135 1.55 2.21 10.37
N ALA A 136 0.64 2.08 11.34
CA ALA A 136 0.63 2.89 12.54
C ALA A 136 1.66 2.41 13.59
N ALA A 137 2.29 1.25 13.42
CA ALA A 137 3.28 0.72 14.36
C ALA A 137 4.39 1.72 14.72
N PRO A 138 4.96 2.52 13.79
CA PRO A 138 5.96 3.53 14.12
C PRO A 138 5.43 4.71 14.96
N LEU A 139 4.12 4.95 14.97
CA LEU A 139 3.53 6.11 15.65
C LEU A 139 3.45 5.89 17.16
N THR A 140 3.28 4.65 17.61
CA THR A 140 3.16 4.29 19.03
C THR A 140 4.32 3.43 19.53
N GLY A 141 4.99 2.70 18.62
CA GLY A 141 5.99 1.70 18.95
C GLY A 141 5.37 0.36 19.39
N ILE A 142 5.95 -0.74 18.90
CA ILE A 142 5.56 -2.10 19.33
C ILE A 142 6.83 -2.82 19.77
N PRO A 143 6.92 -3.23 21.05
CA PRO A 143 8.09 -3.97 21.57
C PRO A 143 8.37 -5.24 20.74
N ASN A 144 9.65 -5.50 20.48
CA ASN A 144 10.15 -6.63 19.70
C ASN A 144 9.81 -6.63 18.20
N TYR A 145 9.35 -5.50 17.64
CA TYR A 145 9.10 -5.32 16.21
C TYR A 145 9.90 -4.16 15.60
N SER A 146 11.07 -3.87 16.16
CA SER A 146 11.89 -2.71 15.78
C SER A 146 12.25 -2.70 14.28
N MET A 147 12.65 -3.84 13.68
CA MET A 147 12.99 -3.94 12.27
C MET A 147 11.81 -3.49 11.38
N TYR A 148 10.62 -4.00 11.66
CA TYR A 148 9.39 -3.65 10.94
C TYR A 148 9.01 -2.18 11.17
N ALA A 149 8.99 -1.74 12.44
CA ALA A 149 8.61 -0.38 12.79
C ALA A 149 9.56 0.68 12.20
N ILE A 150 10.87 0.42 12.14
CA ILE A 150 11.84 1.31 11.51
C ILE A 150 11.59 1.42 10.00
N ALA A 151 11.40 0.29 9.31
CA ALA A 151 11.15 0.30 7.88
C ALA A 151 9.81 1.00 7.54
N ARG A 152 8.74 0.74 8.28
CA ARG A 152 7.46 1.47 8.14
C ARG A 152 7.57 2.94 8.54
N GLY A 153 8.41 3.27 9.54
CA GLY A 153 8.71 4.64 9.92
C GLY A 153 9.40 5.41 8.80
N GLY A 154 10.33 4.77 8.08
CA GLY A 154 10.93 5.32 6.88
C GLY A 154 9.91 5.56 5.76
N ALA A 155 9.01 4.62 5.52
CA ALA A 155 7.90 4.81 4.57
C ALA A 155 7.00 6.00 4.98
N ASN A 156 6.66 6.13 6.26
CA ASN A 156 5.89 7.27 6.78
C ASN A 156 6.64 8.60 6.58
N ALA A 157 7.96 8.61 6.78
CA ALA A 157 8.80 9.82 6.63
C ALA A 157 8.92 10.30 5.17
N MET A 158 8.71 9.44 4.18
CA MET A 158 8.65 9.84 2.76
C MET A 158 7.54 10.86 2.52
N VAL A 159 6.40 10.71 3.19
CA VAL A 159 5.17 11.44 2.89
C VAL A 159 5.31 12.96 3.03
N PRO A 160 5.71 13.53 4.19
CA PRO A 160 5.83 14.98 4.35
C PRO A 160 6.93 15.58 3.47
N THR A 161 7.95 14.80 3.11
CA THR A 161 9.05 15.26 2.25
C THR A 161 8.58 15.30 0.79
N LEU A 162 8.10 14.18 0.26
CA LEU A 162 7.67 14.06 -1.13
C LEU A 162 6.46 14.96 -1.44
N SER A 163 5.55 15.18 -0.46
CA SER A 163 4.43 16.08 -0.65
C SER A 163 4.88 17.51 -0.96
N LYS A 164 5.93 18.01 -0.29
CA LYS A 164 6.50 19.34 -0.54
C LYS A 164 7.26 19.42 -1.86
N GLU A 165 7.99 18.36 -2.22
CA GLU A 165 8.72 18.28 -3.49
C GLU A 165 7.79 18.26 -4.71
N LEU A 166 6.61 17.61 -4.57
CA LEU A 166 5.72 17.31 -5.68
C LEU A 166 4.51 18.26 -5.78
N ALA A 167 4.24 19.07 -4.75
CA ALA A 167 3.08 19.95 -4.67
C ALA A 167 2.95 20.90 -5.87
N ARG A 168 4.04 21.49 -6.34
CA ARG A 168 4.04 22.39 -7.49
C ARG A 168 3.59 21.75 -8.81
N TRP A 169 3.61 20.41 -8.87
CA TRP A 169 3.18 19.61 -10.01
C TRP A 169 1.76 19.06 -9.84
N ASN A 170 1.03 19.52 -8.81
CA ASN A 170 -0.30 19.03 -8.47
C ASN A 170 -0.32 17.51 -8.22
N ILE A 171 0.67 17.02 -7.44
CA ILE A 171 0.80 15.62 -7.07
C ILE A 171 0.75 15.50 -5.55
N PRO A 172 -0.44 15.36 -4.94
CA PRO A 172 -0.57 15.07 -3.52
C PRO A 172 0.01 13.70 -3.17
N VAL A 173 0.69 13.63 -2.01
CA VAL A 173 1.29 12.41 -1.45
C VAL A 173 0.79 12.22 -0.04
N ASN A 174 0.17 11.07 0.25
CA ASN A 174 -0.31 10.71 1.56
C ASN A 174 0.00 9.25 1.88
N ALA A 175 -0.13 8.87 3.15
CA ALA A 175 -0.11 7.47 3.56
C ALA A 175 -1.33 7.11 4.41
N ILE A 176 -1.77 5.86 4.29
CA ILE A 176 -2.68 5.20 5.21
C ILE A 176 -1.82 4.35 6.14
N ALA A 177 -1.80 4.69 7.43
CA ALA A 177 -1.06 3.97 8.45
C ALA A 177 -2.00 2.97 9.15
N ALA A 178 -2.13 1.78 8.57
CA ALA A 178 -3.04 0.76 9.07
C ALA A 178 -2.45 -0.02 10.25
N ASN A 179 -3.30 -0.43 11.21
CA ASN A 179 -3.00 -1.44 12.21
C ASN A 179 -4.27 -2.18 12.64
N TYR A 180 -4.13 -3.43 13.08
CA TYR A 180 -5.23 -4.28 13.50
C TYR A 180 -6.33 -4.47 12.44
N ILE A 181 -5.95 -4.48 11.17
CA ILE A 181 -6.84 -4.79 10.04
C ILE A 181 -6.76 -6.27 9.74
N LYS A 182 -7.91 -6.95 9.67
CA LYS A 182 -7.99 -8.37 9.32
C LYS A 182 -7.39 -8.63 7.93
N ASN A 183 -6.43 -9.52 7.85
CA ASN A 183 -5.83 -10.00 6.60
C ASN A 183 -4.97 -11.23 6.88
N PRO A 184 -4.75 -12.13 5.91
CA PRO A 184 -4.01 -13.37 6.14
C PRO A 184 -2.49 -13.17 6.33
N ASP A 185 -1.90 -12.07 5.83
CA ASP A 185 -0.45 -11.84 5.92
C ASP A 185 0.01 -11.52 7.35
N TYR A 186 -0.82 -10.82 8.14
CA TYR A 186 -0.51 -10.40 9.51
C TYR A 186 -1.37 -11.08 10.56
N PHE A 187 -2.56 -11.52 10.20
CA PHE A 187 -3.53 -12.19 11.07
C PHE A 187 -4.02 -13.46 10.38
N PRO A 188 -3.25 -14.56 10.43
CA PRO A 188 -3.63 -15.80 9.78
C PRO A 188 -4.94 -16.35 10.35
N PRO A 189 -5.70 -17.16 9.57
CA PRO A 189 -7.02 -17.65 9.96
C PRO A 189 -7.05 -18.35 11.30
N GLU A 190 -5.98 -19.09 11.66
CA GLU A 190 -5.86 -19.81 12.94
C GLU A 190 -5.82 -18.83 14.12
N LEU A 191 -5.13 -17.68 13.95
CA LEU A 191 -5.08 -16.63 14.96
C LEU A 191 -6.46 -15.97 15.13
N LEU A 192 -7.14 -15.67 14.01
CA LEU A 192 -8.46 -15.05 14.03
C LEU A 192 -9.55 -16.00 14.57
N ALA A 193 -9.38 -17.32 14.44
CA ALA A 193 -10.24 -18.34 15.03
C ALA A 193 -10.06 -18.46 16.55
N ASN A 194 -8.93 -18.05 17.09
CA ASN A 194 -8.65 -18.06 18.52
C ASN A 194 -9.30 -16.85 19.21
N LYS A 195 -10.49 -17.05 19.78
CA LYS A 195 -11.29 -15.99 20.43
C LYS A 195 -10.55 -15.30 21.57
N GLU A 196 -9.74 -16.03 22.36
CA GLU A 196 -8.98 -15.46 23.48
C GLU A 196 -7.85 -14.56 22.97
N ALA A 197 -7.11 -14.98 21.94
CA ALA A 197 -6.08 -14.18 21.32
C ALA A 197 -6.66 -12.90 20.68
N VAL A 198 -7.79 -13.01 19.98
CA VAL A 198 -8.50 -11.86 19.40
C VAL A 198 -8.99 -10.91 20.49
N ALA A 199 -9.61 -11.42 21.57
CA ALA A 199 -10.06 -10.59 22.68
C ALA A 199 -8.90 -9.78 23.30
N LYS A 200 -7.74 -10.43 23.52
CA LYS A 200 -6.54 -9.76 24.03
C LYS A 200 -5.98 -8.69 23.09
N MET A 201 -6.05 -8.89 21.77
CA MET A 201 -5.68 -7.85 20.79
C MET A 201 -6.65 -6.68 20.84
N VAL A 202 -7.94 -6.96 20.90
CA VAL A 202 -9.02 -5.96 20.90
C VAL A 202 -9.01 -5.08 22.16
N GLU A 203 -8.53 -5.56 23.29
CA GLU A 203 -8.35 -4.75 24.52
C GLU A 203 -7.53 -3.49 24.31
N ASN A 204 -6.61 -3.50 23.34
CA ASN A 204 -5.77 -2.35 23.01
C ASN A 204 -6.40 -1.41 21.98
N ILE A 205 -7.58 -1.74 21.43
CA ILE A 205 -8.22 -0.99 20.37
C ILE A 205 -9.44 -0.25 20.95
N PRO A 206 -9.43 1.09 21.06
CA PRO A 206 -10.55 1.84 21.64
C PRO A 206 -11.92 1.56 21.00
N LEU A 207 -11.98 1.28 19.68
CA LEU A 207 -13.22 0.88 19.01
C LEU A 207 -13.70 -0.53 19.34
N GLY A 208 -12.94 -1.31 20.12
CA GLY A 208 -13.34 -2.62 20.62
C GLY A 208 -13.47 -3.72 19.54
N ARG A 209 -12.84 -3.57 18.39
CA ARG A 209 -12.85 -4.57 17.31
C ARG A 209 -11.63 -4.44 16.39
N LEU A 210 -11.36 -5.49 15.63
CA LEU A 210 -10.47 -5.40 14.49
C LEU A 210 -11.14 -4.61 13.36
N GLY A 211 -10.34 -3.93 12.54
CA GLY A 211 -10.79 -3.29 11.32
C GLY A 211 -10.97 -4.30 10.19
N GLU A 212 -11.84 -3.98 9.25
CA GLU A 212 -12.04 -4.77 8.04
C GLU A 212 -11.19 -4.19 6.89
N PRO A 213 -10.66 -5.00 5.97
CA PRO A 213 -9.88 -4.51 4.84
C PRO A 213 -10.70 -3.57 3.93
N GLU A 214 -12.02 -3.73 3.88
CA GLU A 214 -12.95 -2.84 3.16
C GLU A 214 -12.89 -1.41 3.69
N GLU A 215 -12.72 -1.20 4.99
CA GLU A 215 -12.62 0.14 5.60
C GLU A 215 -11.36 0.86 5.12
N VAL A 216 -10.26 0.12 4.92
CA VAL A 216 -9.03 0.66 4.33
C VAL A 216 -9.21 0.95 2.85
N ALA A 217 -9.88 0.04 2.12
CA ALA A 217 -10.12 0.19 0.68
C ALA A 217 -10.99 1.42 0.35
N GLU A 218 -11.92 1.84 1.23
CA GLU A 218 -12.66 3.09 1.09
C GLU A 218 -11.74 4.31 1.09
N LEU A 219 -10.77 4.37 2.00
CA LEU A 219 -9.77 5.45 2.02
C LEU A 219 -8.86 5.40 0.79
N VAL A 220 -8.46 4.20 0.35
CA VAL A 220 -7.69 4.04 -0.90
C VAL A 220 -8.44 4.63 -2.07
N ALA A 221 -9.72 4.31 -2.24
CA ALA A 221 -10.54 4.82 -3.33
C ALA A 221 -10.74 6.35 -3.23
N LEU A 222 -10.95 6.89 -2.03
CA LEU A 222 -11.07 8.32 -1.81
C LEU A 222 -9.81 9.07 -2.28
N PHE A 223 -8.62 8.62 -1.86
CA PHE A 223 -7.36 9.27 -2.23
C PHE A 223 -7.02 9.06 -3.71
N ALA A 224 -7.19 7.86 -4.24
CA ALA A 224 -6.93 7.56 -5.64
C ALA A 224 -7.84 8.34 -6.59
N SER A 225 -9.10 8.61 -6.23
CA SER A 225 -10.06 9.36 -7.05
C SER A 225 -9.74 10.86 -7.19
N GLY A 226 -8.95 11.43 -6.27
CA GLY A 226 -8.67 12.87 -6.22
C GLY A 226 -9.78 13.73 -5.62
N ARG A 227 -10.84 13.15 -5.08
CA ARG A 227 -11.92 13.90 -4.41
C ARG A 227 -11.46 14.70 -3.18
N CYS A 228 -10.28 14.35 -2.62
CA CYS A 228 -9.65 15.06 -1.51
C CYS A 228 -8.27 15.64 -1.90
N GLY A 229 -8.15 16.22 -3.09
CA GLY A 229 -6.87 16.70 -3.65
C GLY A 229 -6.17 17.80 -2.85
N PHE A 230 -6.84 18.45 -1.89
CA PHE A 230 -6.21 19.42 -0.98
C PHE A 230 -5.53 18.77 0.25
N VAL A 231 -5.73 17.46 0.45
CA VAL A 231 -5.06 16.70 1.51
C VAL A 231 -3.74 16.16 0.95
N THR A 232 -2.62 16.61 1.51
CA THR A 232 -1.28 16.15 1.14
C THR A 232 -0.31 16.24 2.32
N GLY A 233 0.68 15.36 2.37
CA GLY A 233 1.69 15.33 3.41
C GLY A 233 1.27 14.64 4.71
N HIS A 234 0.15 13.91 4.69
CA HIS A 234 -0.42 13.28 5.88
C HIS A 234 -0.19 11.77 5.92
N VAL A 235 0.16 11.30 7.11
CA VAL A 235 0.16 9.89 7.50
C VAL A 235 -1.09 9.68 8.36
N ILE A 236 -2.10 9.01 7.81
CA ILE A 236 -3.43 8.91 8.41
C ILE A 236 -3.58 7.55 9.08
N PRO A 237 -3.67 7.48 10.43
CA PRO A 237 -3.90 6.23 11.13
C PRO A 237 -5.30 5.67 10.83
N ILE A 238 -5.37 4.38 10.52
CA ILE A 238 -6.60 3.59 10.51
C ILE A 238 -6.37 2.39 11.42
N ALA A 239 -6.62 2.59 12.71
CA ALA A 239 -6.23 1.69 13.78
C ALA A 239 -7.25 1.62 14.94
N GLY A 240 -8.49 2.06 14.71
CA GLY A 240 -9.55 2.02 15.73
C GLY A 240 -9.28 2.84 16.98
N GLY A 241 -8.46 3.89 16.88
CA GLY A 241 -8.04 4.76 18.00
C GLY A 241 -6.80 4.27 18.75
N TRP A 242 -6.13 3.21 18.28
CA TRP A 242 -4.90 2.70 18.88
C TRP A 242 -3.69 3.64 18.66
N ALA A 243 -3.69 4.45 17.61
CA ALA A 243 -2.66 5.44 17.27
C ALA A 243 -3.32 6.74 16.79
#